data_0c764702ae853b5ca4146e0de723cb29
#
_entry.id   0c764702ae853b5ca4146e0de723cb29
#
_cell.length_a   1.000
_cell.length_b   1.000
_cell.length_c   1.000
_cell.angle_alpha   90.00
_cell.angle_beta   90.00
_cell.angle_gamma   90.00
#
_symmetry.space_group_name_H-M   'P 1'
#
loop_
_entity.id
_entity.type
_entity.pdbx_description
1 polymer ?
#
loop_
_entity_poly.entity_id
_entity_poly.type
_entity_poly.pdbx_seq_one_letter_code
_entity_poly.pdbx_strand_id
1 'polypeptide(L)'
;MTQIGYKPFCICIKANSRMLRLIHILILFAASLATATARDFGCRWMSHPAPDDTSHVWFRRTLVIEEPDMPRTAYIHVATTGRFVLYVNGRNVSTALFTPDRTPSDTTVMAISYDVRRFLRPDSNAIALLYCPSTRTRRQVSVSFYGIAADSSHFATNDTDGWLCRHADTWQTHDGGEAMNRNTYPYRWTDTDQPLALWQAVEQISTSHHLNTSTPHHLTITPPQHHNTTPPHHLNISTPISSEDICGYSPVRTNPLVDNAAHMRRIYAPLFTEQSTDTLTVHLVPNERHLIRVTLRGCRRGERISIGNLHYVCTGEIDEQAFTRFTPTSSNTIIITGDSHFRSEQVQEVESICL
;
A
#
# COMPACT_ATOMS: atom_id res chain seq x y z
N MET A 1 -68.22 3.11 -63.23
CA MET A 1 -67.38 3.83 -62.28
C MET A 1 -67.45 3.08 -60.96
N THR A 2 -66.46 2.22 -60.71
CA THR A 2 -66.44 1.35 -59.50
C THR A 2 -65.35 1.84 -58.55
N GLN A 3 -65.76 2.33 -57.38
CA GLN A 3 -64.85 2.74 -56.31
C GLN A 3 -64.35 1.51 -55.56
N ILE A 4 -63.05 1.31 -55.57
CA ILE A 4 -62.36 0.31 -54.75
C ILE A 4 -61.97 0.92 -53.44
N GLY A 5 -62.63 0.48 -52.35
CA GLY A 5 -62.34 0.92 -50.98
C GLY A 5 -61.18 0.13 -50.40
N TYR A 6 -60.08 0.85 -50.04
CA TYR A 6 -59.00 0.30 -49.25
C TYR A 6 -59.37 0.23 -47.78
N LYS A 7 -59.40 -0.96 -47.17
CA LYS A 7 -59.46 -1.14 -45.73
C LYS A 7 -58.05 -1.18 -45.16
N PRO A 8 -57.69 -0.36 -44.17
CA PRO A 8 -56.40 -0.50 -43.51
C PRO A 8 -56.41 -1.73 -42.58
N PHE A 9 -55.43 -2.59 -42.81
CA PHE A 9 -55.19 -3.76 -41.96
C PHE A 9 -54.47 -3.30 -40.70
N CYS A 10 -55.18 -3.16 -39.56
CA CYS A 10 -54.61 -2.88 -38.25
C CYS A 10 -54.14 -4.21 -37.64
N ILE A 11 -52.86 -4.51 -37.68
CA ILE A 11 -52.26 -5.65 -36.96
C ILE A 11 -52.16 -5.27 -35.48
N CYS A 12 -53.15 -5.67 -34.71
CA CYS A 12 -53.13 -5.52 -33.27
C CYS A 12 -52.26 -6.65 -32.66
N ILE A 13 -50.95 -6.39 -32.44
CA ILE A 13 -50.09 -7.31 -31.75
C ILE A 13 -50.47 -7.24 -30.27
N LYS A 14 -51.28 -8.20 -29.80
CA LYS A 14 -51.47 -8.45 -28.36
C LYS A 14 -50.17 -8.93 -27.77
N ALA A 15 -49.31 -8.00 -27.28
CA ALA A 15 -48.12 -8.34 -26.55
C ALA A 15 -48.55 -9.07 -25.28
N ASN A 16 -48.09 -10.34 -25.18
CA ASN A 16 -48.36 -11.18 -24.03
C ASN A 16 -47.73 -10.55 -22.79
N SER A 17 -48.54 -10.17 -21.80
CA SER A 17 -48.11 -9.45 -20.61
C SER A 17 -46.91 -10.17 -19.85
N ARG A 18 -46.80 -11.45 -20.01
CA ARG A 18 -45.65 -12.26 -19.50
C ARG A 18 -44.37 -11.99 -20.27
N MET A 19 -44.48 -11.82 -21.60
CA MET A 19 -43.33 -11.52 -22.44
C MET A 19 -42.80 -10.10 -22.21
N LEU A 20 -43.71 -9.13 -22.00
CA LEU A 20 -43.32 -7.76 -21.62
C LEU A 20 -42.63 -7.73 -20.27
N ARG A 21 -43.07 -8.48 -19.28
CA ARG A 21 -42.42 -8.58 -17.95
C ARG A 21 -41.06 -9.24 -18.03
N LEU A 22 -40.91 -10.27 -18.84
CA LEU A 22 -39.58 -10.90 -19.09
C LEU A 22 -38.61 -9.94 -19.75
N ILE A 23 -39.05 -9.17 -20.75
CA ILE A 23 -38.22 -8.15 -21.41
C ILE A 23 -37.82 -7.05 -20.42
N HIS A 24 -38.75 -6.57 -19.57
CA HIS A 24 -38.40 -5.59 -18.52
C HIS A 24 -37.41 -6.13 -17.50
N ILE A 25 -37.56 -7.38 -17.06
CA ILE A 25 -36.60 -8.03 -16.16
C ILE A 25 -35.24 -8.19 -16.83
N LEU A 26 -35.19 -8.56 -18.11
CA LEU A 26 -33.95 -8.69 -18.87
C LEU A 26 -33.25 -7.35 -19.08
N ILE A 27 -34.02 -6.28 -19.33
CA ILE A 27 -33.48 -4.91 -19.44
C ILE A 27 -32.97 -4.41 -18.10
N LEU A 28 -33.69 -4.67 -16.99
CA LEU A 28 -33.23 -4.31 -15.64
C LEU A 28 -31.98 -5.10 -15.25
N PHE A 29 -31.90 -6.37 -15.64
CA PHE A 29 -30.72 -7.21 -15.39
C PHE A 29 -29.53 -6.78 -16.26
N ALA A 30 -29.76 -6.46 -17.54
CA ALA A 30 -28.73 -5.90 -18.40
C ALA A 30 -28.25 -4.49 -17.94
N ALA A 31 -29.18 -3.64 -17.46
CA ALA A 31 -28.83 -2.35 -16.88
C ALA A 31 -28.04 -2.51 -15.57
N SER A 32 -28.35 -3.50 -14.73
CA SER A 32 -27.59 -3.79 -13.51
C SER A 32 -26.20 -4.38 -13.80
N LEU A 33 -26.03 -5.12 -14.89
CA LEU A 33 -24.74 -5.60 -15.37
C LEU A 33 -23.88 -4.46 -15.96
N ALA A 34 -24.51 -3.50 -16.63
CA ALA A 34 -23.80 -2.35 -17.22
C ALA A 34 -23.29 -1.34 -16.16
N THR A 35 -23.86 -1.33 -14.94
CA THR A 35 -23.40 -0.44 -13.86
C THR A 35 -22.28 -1.03 -13.01
N ALA A 36 -21.91 -2.29 -13.25
CA ALA A 36 -20.82 -2.97 -12.53
C ALA A 36 -19.46 -2.81 -13.21
N THR A 37 -19.29 -1.89 -14.17
CA THR A 37 -17.95 -1.45 -14.55
C THR A 37 -17.39 -0.68 -13.35
N ALA A 38 -16.66 -1.41 -12.53
CA ALA A 38 -15.87 -0.84 -11.49
C ALA A 38 -15.02 0.27 -12.11
N ARG A 39 -15.20 1.51 -11.68
CA ARG A 39 -14.37 2.63 -12.10
C ARG A 39 -12.95 2.31 -11.69
N ASP A 40 -12.13 1.91 -12.65
CA ASP A 40 -10.70 1.82 -12.46
C ASP A 40 -10.22 3.24 -12.25
N PHE A 41 -9.75 3.51 -11.03
CA PHE A 41 -9.03 4.74 -10.75
C PHE A 41 -7.71 4.60 -11.49
N GLY A 42 -7.54 5.33 -12.62
CA GLY A 42 -6.35 5.26 -13.45
C GLY A 42 -5.08 5.21 -12.60
N CYS A 43 -4.49 4.03 -12.53
CA CYS A 43 -3.33 3.81 -11.67
C CYS A 43 -2.06 4.12 -12.47
N ARG A 44 -1.28 5.11 -12.05
CA ARG A 44 0.09 5.27 -12.52
C ARG A 44 1.01 4.53 -11.59
N TRP A 45 1.76 3.60 -12.15
CA TRP A 45 2.69 2.77 -11.41
C TRP A 45 4.02 3.50 -11.18
N MET A 46 4.55 3.36 -9.98
CA MET A 46 5.84 3.90 -9.60
C MET A 46 6.72 2.84 -8.96
N SER A 47 8.02 2.99 -9.14
CA SER A 47 9.06 2.18 -8.50
C SER A 47 10.21 3.06 -8.02
N HIS A 48 11.13 2.44 -7.30
CA HIS A 48 12.45 3.05 -7.03
C HIS A 48 13.25 3.05 -8.35
N PRO A 49 13.94 4.15 -8.74
CA PRO A 49 14.67 4.23 -10.02
C PRO A 49 15.86 3.27 -10.12
N ALA A 50 16.37 2.79 -8.99
CA ALA A 50 17.37 1.73 -8.92
C ALA A 50 16.85 0.59 -8.02
N PRO A 51 15.88 -0.20 -8.49
CA PRO A 51 15.31 -1.29 -7.70
C PRO A 51 16.34 -2.40 -7.55
N ASP A 52 16.49 -2.91 -6.34
CA ASP A 52 17.22 -4.14 -6.08
C ASP A 52 16.26 -5.29 -5.72
N ASP A 53 16.80 -6.50 -5.62
CA ASP A 53 15.95 -7.69 -5.43
C ASP A 53 15.47 -7.91 -4.00
N THR A 54 15.93 -7.16 -3.05
CA THR A 54 15.73 -7.43 -1.63
C THR A 54 15.19 -6.25 -0.84
N SER A 55 15.60 -5.02 -1.15
CA SER A 55 15.28 -3.85 -0.35
C SER A 55 13.79 -3.53 -0.31
N HIS A 56 13.31 -3.25 0.87
CA HIS A 56 12.05 -2.55 1.04
C HIS A 56 12.23 -1.10 0.61
N VAL A 57 11.14 -0.42 0.27
CA VAL A 57 11.18 0.95 -0.23
C VAL A 57 10.25 1.82 0.59
N TRP A 58 10.73 2.97 1.02
CA TRP A 58 9.90 4.05 1.49
C TRP A 58 9.50 4.93 0.32
N PHE A 59 8.20 5.18 0.21
CA PHE A 59 7.63 6.19 -0.67
C PHE A 59 6.99 7.28 0.17
N ARG A 60 7.08 8.53 -0.26
CA ARG A 60 6.38 9.62 0.39
C ARG A 60 6.02 10.72 -0.59
N ARG A 61 4.93 11.43 -0.28
CA ARG A 61 4.50 12.65 -0.96
C ARG A 61 3.99 13.65 0.07
N THR A 62 4.34 14.93 -0.11
CA THR A 62 3.77 16.01 0.68
C THR A 62 2.78 16.77 -0.19
N LEU A 63 1.64 17.14 0.39
CA LEU A 63 0.62 17.96 -0.26
C LEU A 63 0.08 19.00 0.73
N VAL A 64 -0.32 20.16 0.19
CA VAL A 64 -0.93 21.25 0.96
C VAL A 64 -2.41 21.27 0.69
N ILE A 65 -3.21 21.37 1.75
CA ILE A 65 -4.65 21.53 1.71
C ILE A 65 -4.97 22.79 2.51
N GLU A 66 -5.41 23.84 1.86
CA GLU A 66 -5.82 25.07 2.55
C GLU A 66 -7.08 24.81 3.39
N GLU A 67 -7.25 25.54 4.50
CA GLU A 67 -8.36 25.32 5.43
C GLU A 67 -9.74 25.35 4.74
N PRO A 68 -10.04 26.31 3.85
CA PRO A 68 -11.33 26.35 3.16
C PRO A 68 -11.54 25.18 2.20
N ASP A 69 -10.45 24.51 1.77
CA ASP A 69 -10.48 23.42 0.78
C ASP A 69 -10.44 22.02 1.41
N MET A 70 -10.55 21.94 2.74
CA MET A 70 -10.59 20.65 3.42
C MET A 70 -11.69 19.75 2.86
N PRO A 71 -11.34 18.56 2.30
CA PRO A 71 -12.30 17.71 1.62
C PRO A 71 -13.37 17.17 2.56
N ARG A 72 -14.59 17.00 2.06
CA ARG A 72 -15.70 16.36 2.80
C ARG A 72 -15.43 14.86 2.98
N THR A 73 -14.93 14.21 1.93
CA THR A 73 -14.46 12.83 1.96
C THR A 73 -13.11 12.76 1.29
N ALA A 74 -12.23 11.88 1.80
CA ALA A 74 -10.92 11.67 1.23
C ALA A 74 -10.51 10.20 1.37
N TYR A 75 -10.07 9.61 0.27
CA TYR A 75 -9.65 8.23 0.19
C TYR A 75 -8.27 8.13 -0.43
N ILE A 76 -7.49 7.18 0.04
CA ILE A 76 -6.27 6.75 -0.64
C ILE A 76 -6.49 5.33 -1.14
N HIS A 77 -6.32 5.15 -2.46
CA HIS A 77 -6.34 3.85 -3.11
C HIS A 77 -4.91 3.42 -3.38
N VAL A 78 -4.55 2.23 -2.92
CA VAL A 78 -3.23 1.62 -3.14
C VAL A 78 -3.40 0.36 -3.96
N ALA A 79 -2.78 0.31 -5.14
CA ALA A 79 -2.61 -0.92 -5.90
C ALA A 79 -1.14 -1.37 -5.78
N THR A 80 -0.90 -2.64 -5.50
CA THR A 80 0.43 -3.13 -5.16
C THR A 80 0.68 -4.54 -5.68
N THR A 81 1.94 -4.80 -6.02
CA THR A 81 2.47 -6.14 -6.31
C THR A 81 3.16 -6.78 -5.10
N GLY A 82 3.22 -6.09 -3.97
CA GLY A 82 3.86 -6.55 -2.74
C GLY A 82 3.03 -6.24 -1.51
N ARG A 83 3.66 -6.18 -0.36
CA ARG A 83 3.06 -5.79 0.93
C ARG A 83 3.36 -4.34 1.24
N PHE A 84 2.50 -3.70 2.00
CA PHE A 84 2.74 -2.31 2.41
C PHE A 84 2.12 -1.97 3.76
N VAL A 85 2.60 -0.85 4.31
CA VAL A 85 1.96 -0.12 5.41
C VAL A 85 1.81 1.32 4.97
N LEU A 86 0.59 1.87 5.09
CA LEU A 86 0.26 3.25 4.69
C LEU A 86 0.16 4.16 5.91
N TYR A 87 0.79 5.31 5.82
CA TYR A 87 0.77 6.36 6.84
C TYR A 87 0.26 7.67 6.26
N VAL A 88 -0.47 8.41 7.08
CA VAL A 88 -0.83 9.81 6.80
C VAL A 88 -0.46 10.63 8.04
N ASN A 89 0.37 11.64 7.88
CA ASN A 89 0.82 12.51 8.96
C ASN A 89 1.38 11.74 10.18
N GLY A 90 2.24 10.76 9.93
CA GLY A 90 2.87 9.93 10.97
C GLY A 90 1.98 8.84 11.56
N ARG A 91 0.71 8.74 11.16
CA ARG A 91 -0.24 7.78 11.69
C ARG A 91 -0.52 6.66 10.70
N ASN A 92 -0.46 5.41 11.14
CA ASN A 92 -0.94 4.29 10.35
C ASN A 92 -2.44 4.46 10.10
N VAL A 93 -2.87 4.35 8.84
CA VAL A 93 -4.27 4.52 8.45
C VAL A 93 -5.13 3.29 8.73
N SER A 94 -4.51 2.17 9.04
CA SER A 94 -5.14 0.87 9.30
C SER A 94 -4.69 0.32 10.65
N THR A 95 -5.49 -0.57 11.23
CA THR A 95 -5.11 -1.40 12.37
C THR A 95 -4.33 -2.65 11.95
N ALA A 96 -4.20 -2.90 10.64
CA ALA A 96 -3.38 -3.97 10.11
C ALA A 96 -1.90 -3.68 10.33
N LEU A 97 -1.13 -4.73 10.62
CA LEU A 97 0.32 -4.65 10.72
C LEU A 97 0.94 -4.42 9.34
N PHE A 98 0.37 -5.07 8.32
CA PHE A 98 0.67 -4.85 6.91
C PHE A 98 -0.46 -5.38 6.01
N THR A 99 -0.46 -4.98 4.76
CA THR A 99 -1.45 -5.40 3.75
C THR A 99 -0.73 -5.61 2.40
N PRO A 100 -1.09 -6.65 1.63
CA PRO A 100 -1.94 -7.77 1.96
C PRO A 100 -1.23 -8.79 2.88
N ASP A 101 -1.98 -9.61 3.59
CA ASP A 101 -1.42 -10.74 4.35
C ASP A 101 -0.84 -11.82 3.42
N ARG A 102 -1.59 -12.14 2.37
CA ARG A 102 -1.14 -13.04 1.30
C ARG A 102 -0.84 -12.23 0.06
N THR A 103 0.38 -12.33 -0.43
CA THR A 103 0.78 -11.68 -1.68
C THR A 103 -0.04 -12.22 -2.84
N PRO A 104 -0.45 -11.34 -3.77
CA PRO A 104 -1.10 -11.76 -5.01
C PRO A 104 -0.21 -12.71 -5.83
N SER A 105 -0.82 -13.41 -6.77
CA SER A 105 -0.08 -14.16 -7.79
C SER A 105 0.66 -13.19 -8.72
N ASP A 106 1.58 -13.72 -9.53
CA ASP A 106 2.38 -12.91 -10.47
C ASP A 106 1.53 -12.14 -11.51
N THR A 107 0.27 -12.53 -11.69
CA THR A 107 -0.66 -11.92 -12.66
C THR A 107 -1.71 -11.02 -12.02
N THR A 108 -1.74 -10.92 -10.70
CA THR A 108 -2.75 -10.14 -9.97
C THR A 108 -2.10 -9.12 -9.05
N VAL A 109 -2.75 -7.99 -8.88
CA VAL A 109 -2.38 -6.97 -7.90
C VAL A 109 -3.47 -6.82 -6.86
N MET A 110 -3.06 -6.44 -5.66
CA MET A 110 -3.99 -6.09 -4.61
C MET A 110 -4.32 -4.60 -4.72
N ALA A 111 -5.61 -4.26 -4.71
CA ALA A 111 -6.09 -2.89 -4.77
C ALA A 111 -7.02 -2.60 -3.58
N ILE A 112 -6.63 -1.65 -2.74
CA ILE A 112 -7.28 -1.36 -1.46
C ILE A 112 -7.49 0.14 -1.31
N SER A 113 -8.68 0.55 -0.84
CA SER A 113 -9.02 1.94 -0.54
C SER A 113 -9.17 2.15 0.96
N TYR A 114 -8.59 3.24 1.46
CA TYR A 114 -8.65 3.65 2.86
C TYR A 114 -9.35 5.00 2.97
N ASP A 115 -10.30 5.14 3.89
CA ASP A 115 -10.81 6.46 4.30
C ASP A 115 -9.74 7.17 5.14
N VAL A 116 -9.23 8.27 4.61
CA VAL A 116 -8.15 9.02 5.25
C VAL A 116 -8.57 10.41 5.72
N ARG A 117 -9.84 10.79 5.56
CA ARG A 117 -10.32 12.13 5.91
C ARG A 117 -9.95 12.56 7.33
N ARG A 118 -10.06 11.64 8.29
CA ARG A 118 -9.76 11.89 9.70
C ARG A 118 -8.27 12.11 10.02
N PHE A 119 -7.38 11.77 9.10
CA PHE A 119 -5.92 11.91 9.27
C PHE A 119 -5.40 13.20 8.64
N LEU A 120 -6.21 13.83 7.76
CA LEU A 120 -5.83 15.07 7.10
C LEU A 120 -5.99 16.25 8.05
N ARG A 121 -5.15 17.23 7.86
CA ARG A 121 -5.14 18.51 8.57
C ARG A 121 -5.06 19.66 7.58
N PRO A 122 -5.52 20.86 7.93
CA PRO A 122 -5.18 22.06 7.18
C PRO A 122 -3.67 22.21 7.06
N ASP A 123 -3.22 22.84 5.96
CA ASP A 123 -1.83 23.05 5.62
C ASP A 123 -1.13 21.78 5.13
N SER A 124 0.05 21.49 5.58
CA SER A 124 0.91 20.44 5.03
C SER A 124 0.53 19.05 5.54
N ASN A 125 0.39 18.11 4.59
CA ASN A 125 0.09 16.71 4.85
C ASN A 125 1.15 15.83 4.18
N ALA A 126 1.56 14.76 4.88
CA ALA A 126 2.45 13.73 4.34
C ALA A 126 1.69 12.42 4.16
N ILE A 127 1.69 11.90 2.94
CA ILE A 127 1.30 10.53 2.64
C ILE A 127 2.60 9.73 2.50
N ALA A 128 2.73 8.64 3.26
CA ALA A 128 3.94 7.84 3.27
C ALA A 128 3.61 6.35 3.27
N LEU A 129 4.44 5.56 2.62
CA LEU A 129 4.22 4.14 2.41
C LEU A 129 5.53 3.39 2.59
N LEU A 130 5.53 2.38 3.47
CA LEU A 130 6.58 1.38 3.51
C LEU A 130 6.14 0.20 2.66
N TYR A 131 6.90 -0.10 1.63
CA TYR A 131 6.61 -1.15 0.66
C TYR A 131 7.64 -2.27 0.73
N CYS A 132 7.15 -3.50 0.85
CA CYS A 132 7.91 -4.73 0.76
C CYS A 132 7.58 -5.40 -0.58
N PRO A 133 8.51 -5.45 -1.53
CA PRO A 133 8.26 -6.06 -2.82
C PRO A 133 8.03 -7.56 -2.69
N SER A 134 7.21 -8.14 -3.57
CA SER A 134 7.16 -9.59 -3.73
C SER A 134 8.39 -10.04 -4.53
N THR A 135 8.99 -11.16 -4.12
CA THR A 135 10.16 -11.72 -4.81
C THR A 135 9.87 -12.22 -6.22
N ARG A 136 8.59 -12.41 -6.57
CA ARG A 136 8.14 -13.00 -7.83
C ARG A 136 7.54 -12.02 -8.81
N THR A 137 7.17 -10.81 -8.37
CA THR A 137 6.44 -9.84 -9.18
C THR A 137 7.25 -8.58 -9.42
N ARG A 138 6.80 -7.78 -10.38
CA ARG A 138 7.35 -6.43 -10.60
C ARG A 138 7.21 -5.61 -9.32
N ARG A 139 8.24 -4.80 -9.01
CA ARG A 139 8.35 -4.02 -7.77
C ARG A 139 7.68 -2.67 -7.92
N GLN A 140 6.35 -2.69 -7.96
CA GLN A 140 5.54 -1.53 -8.32
C GLN A 140 4.45 -1.29 -7.30
N VAL A 141 4.16 -0.03 -7.07
CA VAL A 141 3.01 0.43 -6.30
C VAL A 141 2.37 1.60 -7.04
N SER A 142 1.06 1.72 -6.93
CA SER A 142 0.31 2.87 -7.39
C SER A 142 -0.49 3.43 -6.24
N VAL A 143 -0.50 4.75 -6.11
CA VAL A 143 -1.23 5.45 -5.05
C VAL A 143 -2.06 6.56 -5.67
N SER A 144 -3.37 6.51 -5.46
CA SER A 144 -4.30 7.56 -5.88
C SER A 144 -4.96 8.18 -4.66
N PHE A 145 -5.03 9.50 -4.63
CA PHE A 145 -5.74 10.26 -3.61
C PHE A 145 -6.96 10.92 -4.24
N TYR A 146 -8.16 10.63 -3.72
CA TYR A 146 -9.42 11.08 -4.33
C TYR A 146 -10.49 11.31 -3.27
N GLY A 147 -11.56 12.01 -3.66
CA GLY A 147 -12.68 12.26 -2.77
C GLY A 147 -13.64 13.33 -3.28
N ILE A 148 -14.29 13.97 -2.33
CA ILE A 148 -15.22 15.09 -2.56
C ILE A 148 -14.65 16.31 -1.85
N ALA A 149 -14.39 17.37 -2.60
CA ALA A 149 -13.88 18.65 -2.11
C ALA A 149 -14.93 19.41 -1.28
N ALA A 150 -14.51 20.51 -0.67
CA ALA A 150 -15.39 21.38 0.12
C ALA A 150 -16.57 21.94 -0.69
N ASP A 151 -16.34 22.26 -1.95
CA ASP A 151 -17.36 22.77 -2.90
C ASP A 151 -18.26 21.67 -3.49
N SER A 152 -18.12 20.42 -3.05
CA SER A 152 -18.83 19.23 -3.54
C SER A 152 -18.35 18.72 -4.91
N SER A 153 -17.30 19.27 -5.49
CA SER A 153 -16.67 18.72 -6.68
C SER A 153 -15.90 17.42 -6.35
N HIS A 154 -15.72 16.55 -7.35
CA HIS A 154 -14.87 15.37 -7.21
C HIS A 154 -13.42 15.72 -7.55
N PHE A 155 -12.49 15.24 -6.76
CA PHE A 155 -11.07 15.33 -7.05
C PHE A 155 -10.41 13.95 -7.11
N ALA A 156 -9.37 13.84 -7.90
CA ALA A 156 -8.48 12.69 -7.91
C ALA A 156 -7.08 13.12 -8.35
N THR A 157 -6.07 12.63 -7.64
CA THR A 157 -4.66 12.74 -8.02
C THR A 157 -4.09 11.34 -8.10
N ASN A 158 -3.68 10.93 -9.28
CA ASN A 158 -3.08 9.63 -9.56
C ASN A 158 -1.71 9.76 -10.26
N ASP A 159 -1.18 10.97 -10.35
CA ASP A 159 0.14 11.25 -10.91
C ASP A 159 1.26 10.76 -9.97
N THR A 160 2.46 10.62 -10.55
CA THR A 160 3.68 10.28 -9.81
C THR A 160 4.48 11.51 -9.39
N ASP A 161 4.02 12.71 -9.75
CA ASP A 161 4.71 13.95 -9.46
C ASP A 161 4.75 14.22 -7.95
N GLY A 162 5.88 14.66 -7.46
CA GLY A 162 6.09 14.93 -6.03
C GLY A 162 6.21 13.69 -5.16
N TRP A 163 6.10 12.48 -5.72
CA TRP A 163 6.47 11.27 -5.00
C TRP A 163 7.99 11.13 -4.95
N LEU A 164 8.47 10.89 -3.75
CA LEU A 164 9.86 10.62 -3.46
C LEU A 164 9.99 9.20 -2.91
N CYS A 165 11.14 8.57 -3.16
CA CYS A 165 11.43 7.24 -2.65
C CYS A 165 12.86 7.15 -2.10
N ARG A 166 13.07 6.13 -1.28
CA ARG A 166 14.37 5.75 -0.73
C ARG A 166 14.33 4.27 -0.36
N HIS A 167 15.46 3.56 -0.49
CA HIS A 167 15.59 2.24 0.12
C HIS A 167 15.39 2.32 1.63
N ALA A 168 14.61 1.40 2.18
CA ALA A 168 14.34 1.34 3.61
C ALA A 168 15.54 0.80 4.40
N ASP A 169 15.42 0.87 5.72
CA ASP A 169 16.36 0.25 6.66
C ASP A 169 16.17 -1.27 6.79
N THR A 170 15.24 -1.82 6.01
CA THR A 170 14.88 -3.24 6.00
C THR A 170 14.94 -3.82 4.60
N TRP A 171 15.25 -5.10 4.50
CA TRP A 171 15.25 -5.85 3.24
C TRP A 171 14.94 -7.33 3.48
N GLN A 172 14.51 -8.01 2.44
CA GLN A 172 14.34 -9.47 2.47
C GLN A 172 15.69 -10.18 2.34
N THR A 173 15.84 -11.28 3.05
CA THR A 173 17.01 -12.14 2.93
C THR A 173 16.75 -13.28 1.93
N HIS A 174 17.82 -13.90 1.41
CA HIS A 174 17.70 -14.97 0.41
C HIS A 174 17.03 -16.24 0.96
N ASP A 175 17.08 -16.45 2.27
CA ASP A 175 16.44 -17.55 2.99
C ASP A 175 14.95 -17.26 3.31
N GLY A 176 14.42 -16.13 2.84
CA GLY A 176 13.02 -15.74 3.04
C GLY A 176 12.74 -15.03 4.37
N GLY A 177 13.77 -14.64 5.10
CA GLY A 177 13.70 -13.83 6.29
C GLY A 177 13.72 -12.33 6.01
N GLU A 178 13.99 -11.56 7.04
CA GLU A 178 14.17 -10.10 7.00
C GLU A 178 15.51 -9.70 7.61
N ALA A 179 16.09 -8.63 7.10
CA ALA A 179 17.19 -7.95 7.75
C ALA A 179 16.82 -6.48 8.03
N MET A 180 17.36 -5.94 9.12
CA MET A 180 17.08 -4.59 9.57
C MET A 180 18.36 -3.91 10.06
N ASN A 181 18.64 -2.70 9.52
CA ASN A 181 19.74 -1.86 9.96
C ASN A 181 19.20 -0.50 10.41
N ARG A 182 18.89 -0.38 11.69
CA ARG A 182 18.30 0.84 12.27
C ARG A 182 19.22 2.06 12.21
N ASN A 183 20.52 1.89 11.97
CA ASN A 183 21.45 3.01 11.80
C ASN A 183 21.15 3.88 10.57
N THR A 184 20.37 3.37 9.61
CA THR A 184 19.97 4.09 8.39
C THR A 184 18.55 4.62 8.43
N TYR A 185 17.83 4.43 9.55
CA TYR A 185 16.44 4.86 9.70
C TYR A 185 16.34 6.38 9.81
N PRO A 186 15.59 7.05 8.91
CA PRO A 186 15.35 8.48 9.01
C PRO A 186 14.22 8.72 10.02
N TYR A 187 14.56 9.35 11.12
CA TYR A 187 13.57 9.71 12.14
C TYR A 187 12.43 10.54 11.53
N ARG A 188 11.18 10.22 11.90
CA ARG A 188 9.96 10.93 11.45
C ARG A 188 9.75 10.97 9.92
N TRP A 189 10.22 9.97 9.18
CA TRP A 189 10.10 9.93 7.71
C TRP A 189 8.65 9.98 7.18
N THR A 190 7.67 9.72 8.02
CA THR A 190 6.24 9.79 7.73
C THR A 190 5.62 11.17 7.96
N ASP A 191 6.39 12.12 8.51
CA ASP A 191 5.95 13.48 8.82
C ASP A 191 6.35 14.48 7.73
N THR A 192 5.77 15.69 7.79
CA THR A 192 6.01 16.75 6.81
C THR A 192 7.41 17.37 6.89
N ASP A 193 8.01 17.42 8.08
CA ASP A 193 9.26 18.15 8.38
C ASP A 193 10.53 17.35 8.10
N GLN A 194 10.43 16.24 7.40
CA GLN A 194 11.56 15.36 7.13
C GLN A 194 12.57 16.00 6.17
N PRO A 195 13.88 16.03 6.49
CA PRO A 195 14.91 16.39 5.54
C PRO A 195 14.93 15.46 4.31
N LEU A 196 14.96 16.05 3.11
CA LEU A 196 14.83 15.30 1.87
C LEU A 196 16.17 14.95 1.20
N ALA A 197 17.31 15.25 1.82
CA ALA A 197 18.64 15.14 1.22
C ALA A 197 18.99 13.75 0.64
N LEU A 198 18.37 12.69 1.16
CA LEU A 198 18.61 11.31 0.70
C LEU A 198 17.42 10.70 -0.05
N TRP A 199 16.43 11.52 -0.37
CA TRP A 199 15.25 11.09 -1.11
C TRP A 199 15.42 11.46 -2.58
N GLN A 200 14.90 10.61 -3.46
CA GLN A 200 14.94 10.80 -4.90
C GLN A 200 13.54 10.66 -5.50
N ALA A 201 13.33 11.25 -6.67
CA ALA A 201 12.08 11.10 -7.37
C ALA A 201 11.85 9.62 -7.74
N VAL A 202 10.59 9.20 -7.71
CA VAL A 202 10.21 7.86 -8.18
C VAL A 202 10.38 7.73 -9.68
N GLU A 203 10.58 6.51 -10.16
CA GLU A 203 10.45 6.18 -11.57
C GLU A 203 9.00 5.87 -11.90
N GLN A 204 8.44 6.59 -12.86
CA GLN A 204 7.14 6.26 -13.42
C GLN A 204 7.28 5.10 -14.40
N ILE A 205 6.55 4.03 -14.17
CA ILE A 205 6.53 2.88 -15.07
C ILE A 205 5.49 3.13 -16.14
N SER A 206 5.97 3.37 -17.37
CA SER A 206 5.11 3.49 -18.54
C SER A 206 4.61 2.11 -18.95
N THR A 207 3.31 1.96 -18.99
CA THR A 207 2.69 0.76 -19.57
C THR A 207 2.66 0.89 -21.06
N SER A 208 3.60 0.24 -21.74
CA SER A 208 3.54 0.09 -23.19
C SER A 208 2.56 -1.03 -23.57
N HIS A 209 1.28 -0.77 -23.47
CA HIS A 209 0.28 -1.44 -24.29
C HIS A 209 -0.39 -0.38 -25.15
N HIS A 210 0.06 -0.29 -26.39
CA HIS A 210 -0.60 0.48 -27.43
C HIS A 210 -2.02 -0.04 -27.64
N LEU A 211 -2.99 0.70 -27.14
CA LEU A 211 -4.28 0.82 -27.80
C LEU A 211 -4.30 2.20 -28.43
N ASN A 212 -4.25 2.22 -29.74
CA ASN A 212 -4.45 3.41 -30.56
C ASN A 212 -5.82 4.00 -30.25
N THR A 213 -5.88 5.06 -29.46
CA THR A 213 -7.02 6.00 -29.53
C THR A 213 -6.60 7.35 -28.98
N SER A 214 -6.67 8.34 -29.88
CA SER A 214 -6.90 9.78 -29.71
C SER A 214 -5.98 10.60 -28.78
N THR A 215 -5.31 11.49 -29.43
CA THR A 215 -4.61 12.74 -29.05
C THR A 215 -4.83 13.22 -27.60
N PRO A 216 -3.76 13.32 -26.83
CA PRO A 216 -3.79 14.07 -25.55
C PRO A 216 -3.77 15.57 -25.84
N HIS A 217 -4.69 16.31 -25.24
CA HIS A 217 -4.56 17.75 -25.14
C HIS A 217 -3.33 18.10 -24.29
N HIS A 218 -2.35 18.64 -24.94
CA HIS A 218 -1.10 19.12 -24.37
C HIS A 218 -1.37 20.31 -23.43
N LEU A 219 -1.30 20.10 -22.15
CA LEU A 219 -1.05 21.20 -21.20
C LEU A 219 0.47 21.32 -21.03
N THR A 220 1.02 22.37 -21.61
CA THR A 220 2.43 22.73 -21.46
C THR A 220 2.64 23.28 -20.06
N ILE A 221 3.18 22.47 -19.17
CA ILE A 221 3.69 22.95 -17.88
C ILE A 221 5.19 23.20 -18.07
N THR A 222 5.58 24.47 -17.99
CA THR A 222 6.97 24.91 -18.01
C THR A 222 7.67 24.35 -16.76
N PRO A 223 8.82 23.67 -16.88
CA PRO A 223 9.52 23.17 -15.69
C PRO A 223 10.09 24.32 -14.87
N PRO A 224 9.91 24.33 -13.54
CA PRO A 224 10.59 25.29 -12.67
C PRO A 224 12.08 24.94 -12.56
N GLN A 225 12.91 25.97 -12.64
CA GLN A 225 14.36 25.87 -12.45
C GLN A 225 14.71 25.40 -11.03
N HIS A 226 15.75 24.58 -10.94
CA HIS A 226 16.28 23.99 -9.72
C HIS A 226 16.52 24.98 -8.57
N HIS A 227 15.74 24.83 -7.50
CA HIS A 227 16.18 25.10 -6.14
C HIS A 227 15.85 23.87 -5.30
N ASN A 228 16.80 23.46 -4.43
CA ASN A 228 16.79 22.22 -3.63
C ASN A 228 15.70 22.13 -2.52
N THR A 229 14.53 22.65 -2.76
CA THR A 229 13.35 22.45 -1.92
C THR A 229 12.21 22.12 -2.85
N THR A 230 11.77 20.86 -2.86
CA THR A 230 10.55 20.48 -3.56
C THR A 230 9.38 21.22 -2.92
N PRO A 231 8.72 22.17 -3.59
CA PRO A 231 7.60 22.87 -3.00
C PRO A 231 6.45 21.87 -2.79
N PRO A 232 5.65 22.03 -1.72
CA PRO A 232 4.45 21.24 -1.54
C PRO A 232 3.53 21.44 -2.74
N HIS A 233 3.00 20.33 -3.27
CA HIS A 233 2.08 20.38 -4.40
C HIS A 233 0.71 20.85 -3.93
N HIS A 234 0.23 21.96 -4.49
CA HIS A 234 -1.16 22.39 -4.32
C HIS A 234 -2.10 21.41 -5.02
N LEU A 235 -3.16 21.04 -4.35
CA LEU A 235 -4.24 20.23 -4.93
C LEU A 235 -4.99 21.01 -6.00
N ASN A 236 -4.69 20.76 -7.27
CA ASN A 236 -5.52 21.23 -8.37
C ASN A 236 -6.67 20.22 -8.60
N ILE A 237 -7.87 20.62 -8.23
CA ILE A 237 -9.05 19.75 -8.06
C ILE A 237 -9.80 19.46 -9.38
N SER A 238 -9.24 19.69 -10.56
CA SER A 238 -10.06 19.79 -11.77
C SER A 238 -9.80 18.78 -12.90
N THR A 239 -9.19 17.61 -12.64
CA THR A 239 -9.04 16.61 -13.70
C THR A 239 -10.06 15.48 -13.56
N PRO A 240 -10.90 15.21 -14.60
CA PRO A 240 -11.76 14.05 -14.60
C PRO A 240 -10.92 12.77 -14.59
N ILE A 241 -11.38 11.79 -13.82
CA ILE A 241 -10.75 10.47 -13.71
C ILE A 241 -10.89 9.78 -15.06
N SER A 242 -9.78 9.59 -15.77
CA SER A 242 -9.74 8.72 -16.94
C SER A 242 -9.53 7.28 -16.51
N SER A 243 -10.30 6.36 -17.09
CA SER A 243 -10.15 4.92 -16.89
C SER A 243 -8.97 4.42 -17.73
N GLU A 244 -7.76 4.50 -17.19
CA GLU A 244 -6.61 3.83 -17.79
C GLU A 244 -6.42 2.46 -17.14
N ASP A 245 -6.09 1.47 -17.96
CA ASP A 245 -5.87 0.08 -17.59
C ASP A 245 -4.86 -0.07 -16.44
N ILE A 246 -5.17 -0.97 -15.51
CA ILE A 246 -4.26 -1.38 -14.43
C ILE A 246 -3.14 -2.25 -15.03
N CYS A 247 -2.43 -1.72 -16.01
CA CYS A 247 -1.17 -2.28 -16.54
C CYS A 247 -1.18 -3.78 -16.86
N GLY A 248 -2.30 -4.33 -17.32
CA GLY A 248 -2.42 -5.75 -17.65
C GLY A 248 -2.53 -6.68 -16.44
N TYR A 249 -2.69 -6.14 -15.24
CA TYR A 249 -3.00 -6.92 -14.05
C TYR A 249 -4.51 -6.99 -13.80
N SER A 250 -4.99 -8.13 -13.36
CA SER A 250 -6.35 -8.25 -12.84
C SER A 250 -6.38 -7.80 -11.37
N PRO A 251 -7.13 -6.73 -11.02
CA PRO A 251 -7.18 -6.27 -9.64
C PRO A 251 -7.98 -7.23 -8.78
N VAL A 252 -7.42 -7.65 -7.66
CA VAL A 252 -8.17 -8.29 -6.59
C VAL A 252 -8.57 -7.21 -5.59
N ARG A 253 -9.85 -6.86 -5.59
CA ARG A 253 -10.40 -5.86 -4.66
C ARG A 253 -10.73 -6.53 -3.34
N THR A 254 -10.22 -5.96 -2.25
CA THR A 254 -10.53 -6.45 -0.90
C THR A 254 -11.02 -5.30 -0.04
N ASN A 255 -11.89 -5.63 0.91
CA ASN A 255 -12.18 -4.71 1.99
C ASN A 255 -10.98 -4.73 2.96
N PRO A 256 -10.30 -3.59 3.21
CA PRO A 256 -9.14 -3.54 4.10
C PRO A 256 -9.46 -3.94 5.54
N LEU A 257 -10.72 -4.02 5.90
CA LEU A 257 -11.16 -4.39 7.25
C LEU A 257 -11.44 -5.89 7.41
N VAL A 258 -11.54 -6.67 6.32
CA VAL A 258 -12.11 -8.01 6.41
C VAL A 258 -11.22 -9.12 5.82
N ASP A 259 -10.60 -8.97 4.63
CA ASP A 259 -10.27 -10.19 3.90
C ASP A 259 -8.79 -10.52 3.66
N ASN A 260 -7.87 -9.58 3.63
CA ASN A 260 -6.46 -9.89 3.32
C ASN A 260 -5.49 -8.90 3.94
N ALA A 261 -5.66 -8.63 5.20
CA ALA A 261 -4.75 -7.79 5.98
C ALA A 261 -4.25 -8.58 7.20
N ALA A 262 -2.97 -8.44 7.48
CA ALA A 262 -2.36 -9.07 8.65
C ALA A 262 -2.77 -8.30 9.91
N HIS A 263 -3.71 -8.82 10.66
CA HIS A 263 -4.17 -8.23 11.91
C HIS A 263 -3.55 -8.95 13.09
N MET A 264 -3.12 -8.16 14.07
CA MET A 264 -2.72 -8.69 15.36
C MET A 264 -3.95 -9.26 16.09
N ARG A 265 -3.92 -10.55 16.39
CA ARG A 265 -4.93 -11.22 17.19
C ARG A 265 -4.60 -11.17 18.69
N ARG A 266 -3.34 -11.48 19.02
CA ARG A 266 -2.87 -11.55 20.40
C ARG A 266 -1.35 -11.38 20.46
N ILE A 267 -0.86 -10.89 21.58
CA ILE A 267 0.57 -10.88 21.92
C ILE A 267 0.77 -11.89 23.05
N TYR A 268 1.77 -12.75 22.87
CA TYR A 268 2.18 -13.72 23.89
C TYR A 268 3.62 -13.48 24.31
N ALA A 269 3.88 -13.67 25.58
CA ALA A 269 5.24 -13.95 26.06
C ALA A 269 5.64 -15.39 25.67
N PRO A 270 6.93 -15.70 25.66
CA PRO A 270 7.41 -17.07 25.50
C PRO A 270 6.79 -18.03 26.51
N LEU A 271 6.58 -19.27 26.11
CA LEU A 271 6.17 -20.33 27.05
C LEU A 271 7.29 -20.63 28.05
N PHE A 272 8.51 -20.70 27.56
CA PHE A 272 9.74 -20.81 28.33
C PHE A 272 10.94 -20.45 27.45
N THR A 273 12.08 -20.25 28.08
CA THR A 273 13.35 -19.95 27.41
C THR A 273 14.46 -20.84 27.96
N GLU A 274 15.38 -21.22 27.10
CA GLU A 274 16.63 -21.90 27.46
C GLU A 274 17.78 -20.96 27.14
N GLN A 275 18.59 -20.65 28.16
CA GLN A 275 19.61 -19.62 28.06
C GLN A 275 21.00 -20.22 28.24
N SER A 276 21.91 -19.87 27.32
CA SER A 276 23.35 -20.00 27.51
C SER A 276 24.00 -18.62 27.32
N THR A 277 25.31 -18.52 27.45
CA THR A 277 26.03 -17.23 27.42
C THR A 277 25.81 -16.47 26.11
N ASP A 278 25.78 -17.17 24.99
CA ASP A 278 25.77 -16.62 23.63
C ASP A 278 24.55 -17.06 22.80
N THR A 279 23.61 -17.76 23.41
CA THR A 279 22.42 -18.29 22.76
C THR A 279 21.22 -18.22 23.68
N LEU A 280 20.09 -17.76 23.16
CA LEU A 280 18.80 -17.84 23.82
C LEU A 280 17.83 -18.59 22.90
N THR A 281 17.34 -19.72 23.36
CA THR A 281 16.28 -20.47 22.70
C THR A 281 14.93 -20.09 23.30
N VAL A 282 14.00 -19.67 22.47
CA VAL A 282 12.68 -19.14 22.86
C VAL A 282 11.62 -20.08 22.33
N HIS A 283 10.79 -20.62 23.21
CA HIS A 283 9.68 -21.51 22.85
C HIS A 283 8.37 -20.74 22.83
N LEU A 284 7.68 -20.74 21.68
CA LEU A 284 6.47 -19.96 21.38
C LEU A 284 5.24 -20.86 21.41
N VAL A 285 4.08 -20.20 21.43
CA VAL A 285 2.78 -20.90 21.34
C VAL A 285 2.71 -21.62 19.97
N PRO A 286 2.41 -22.91 19.94
CA PRO A 286 2.37 -23.70 18.71
C PRO A 286 1.14 -23.38 17.84
N ASN A 287 1.26 -23.72 16.55
CA ASN A 287 0.18 -23.61 15.55
C ASN A 287 -0.30 -22.19 15.25
N GLU A 288 0.52 -21.19 15.52
CA GLU A 288 0.24 -19.79 15.20
C GLU A 288 1.27 -19.25 14.18
N ARG A 289 0.90 -18.16 13.53
CA ARG A 289 1.84 -17.36 12.72
C ARG A 289 2.24 -16.15 13.55
N HIS A 290 3.54 -15.92 13.69
CA HIS A 290 4.09 -14.91 14.57
C HIS A 290 4.91 -13.87 13.80
N LEU A 291 4.72 -12.59 14.11
CA LEU A 291 5.78 -11.61 14.01
C LEU A 291 6.50 -11.54 15.34
N ILE A 292 7.82 -11.53 15.31
CA ILE A 292 8.63 -11.53 16.54
C ILE A 292 9.10 -10.11 16.83
N ARG A 293 8.94 -9.68 18.07
CA ARG A 293 9.51 -8.43 18.59
C ARG A 293 10.40 -8.76 19.78
N VAL A 294 11.62 -8.23 19.76
CA VAL A 294 12.62 -8.42 20.79
C VAL A 294 13.11 -7.07 21.28
N THR A 295 13.05 -6.85 22.58
CA THR A 295 13.67 -5.70 23.24
C THR A 295 15.09 -6.09 23.64
N LEU A 296 16.06 -5.32 23.16
CA LEU A 296 17.48 -5.50 23.41
C LEU A 296 18.01 -4.35 24.27
N ARG A 297 18.96 -4.64 25.17
CA ARG A 297 19.58 -3.62 26.03
C ARG A 297 21.09 -3.75 26.05
N GLY A 298 21.77 -2.61 25.95
CA GLY A 298 23.23 -2.54 26.10
C GLY A 298 24.00 -3.12 24.90
N CYS A 299 23.37 -3.24 23.76
CA CYS A 299 24.03 -3.63 22.52
C CYS A 299 24.97 -2.53 22.04
N ARG A 300 26.06 -2.93 21.35
CA ARG A 300 26.98 -1.98 20.75
C ARG A 300 26.49 -1.57 19.36
N ARG A 301 26.79 -0.35 18.97
CA ARG A 301 26.51 0.09 17.61
C ARG A 301 27.22 -0.81 16.57
N GLY A 302 26.43 -1.34 15.64
CA GLY A 302 26.90 -2.24 14.59
C GLY A 302 26.98 -3.71 14.98
N GLU A 303 26.71 -4.06 16.24
CA GLU A 303 26.55 -5.45 16.71
C GLU A 303 25.44 -6.14 15.92
N ARG A 304 25.67 -7.39 15.55
CA ARG A 304 24.74 -8.16 14.71
C ARG A 304 24.09 -9.26 15.52
N ILE A 305 22.77 -9.27 15.51
CA ILE A 305 21.96 -10.25 16.23
C ILE A 305 21.03 -10.94 15.24
N SER A 306 20.98 -12.27 15.30
CA SER A 306 20.05 -13.10 14.55
C SER A 306 18.93 -13.58 15.47
N ILE A 307 17.69 -13.31 15.10
CA ILE A 307 16.48 -13.61 15.86
C ILE A 307 15.60 -14.48 14.96
N GLY A 308 15.79 -15.80 15.00
CA GLY A 308 15.17 -16.69 14.03
C GLY A 308 15.51 -16.27 12.59
N ASN A 309 14.51 -15.84 11.84
CA ASN A 309 14.64 -15.36 10.45
C ASN A 309 14.85 -13.83 10.33
N LEU A 310 15.09 -13.12 11.43
CA LEU A 310 15.43 -11.70 11.42
C LEU A 310 16.93 -11.50 11.69
N HIS A 311 17.61 -10.76 10.84
CA HIS A 311 18.99 -10.29 11.05
C HIS A 311 18.97 -8.82 11.41
N TYR A 312 19.39 -8.48 12.62
CA TYR A 312 19.33 -7.12 13.16
C TYR A 312 20.72 -6.52 13.34
N VAL A 313 20.88 -5.26 12.96
CA VAL A 313 22.10 -4.47 13.21
C VAL A 313 21.77 -3.37 14.20
N CYS A 314 22.39 -3.44 15.39
CA CYS A 314 22.14 -2.57 16.52
C CYS A 314 22.57 -1.12 16.28
N THR A 315 21.85 -0.17 16.89
CA THR A 315 22.17 1.26 16.88
C THR A 315 23.15 1.66 17.96
N GLY A 316 23.22 0.90 19.05
CA GLY A 316 23.94 1.24 20.26
C GLY A 316 23.14 2.14 21.22
N GLU A 317 21.82 2.25 21.02
CA GLU A 317 20.92 2.87 21.99
C GLU A 317 20.79 1.99 23.24
N ILE A 318 20.42 2.59 24.39
CA ILE A 318 20.29 1.85 25.65
C ILE A 318 19.29 0.72 25.52
N ASP A 319 18.12 1.01 24.97
CA ASP A 319 17.05 0.07 24.69
C ASP A 319 16.71 0.14 23.19
N GLU A 320 16.74 -1.01 22.52
CA GLU A 320 16.45 -1.15 21.09
C GLU A 320 15.34 -2.17 20.88
N GLN A 321 14.57 -1.98 19.81
CA GLN A 321 13.57 -2.96 19.41
C GLN A 321 13.87 -3.51 18.01
N ALA A 322 14.12 -4.80 17.95
CA ALA A 322 14.23 -5.57 16.74
C ALA A 322 12.92 -6.32 16.47
N PHE A 323 12.37 -6.23 15.28
CA PHE A 323 11.11 -6.90 14.97
C PHE A 323 10.96 -7.18 13.47
N THR A 324 10.34 -8.32 13.15
CA THR A 324 9.93 -8.65 11.78
C THR A 324 8.74 -7.80 11.37
N ARG A 325 8.76 -7.24 10.16
CA ARG A 325 7.67 -6.38 9.66
C ARG A 325 6.71 -7.11 8.73
N PHE A 326 7.27 -7.91 7.80
CA PHE A 326 6.49 -8.50 6.70
C PHE A 326 6.65 -10.01 6.61
N THR A 327 7.54 -10.60 7.38
CA THR A 327 7.88 -12.04 7.34
C THR A 327 7.46 -12.76 8.62
N PRO A 328 6.17 -13.14 8.74
CA PRO A 328 5.75 -13.97 9.87
C PRO A 328 6.38 -15.35 9.77
N THR A 329 6.74 -15.91 10.90
CA THR A 329 7.18 -17.30 11.04
C THR A 329 6.06 -18.18 11.62
N SER A 330 6.07 -19.47 11.29
CA SER A 330 5.24 -20.47 11.94
C SER A 330 6.06 -21.43 12.82
N SER A 331 7.33 -21.09 13.07
CA SER A 331 8.18 -21.87 13.96
C SER A 331 7.73 -21.74 15.41
N ASN A 332 7.66 -22.84 16.11
CA ASN A 332 7.37 -22.86 17.55
C ASN A 332 8.61 -22.54 18.40
N THR A 333 9.77 -22.45 17.78
CA THR A 333 11.04 -22.18 18.45
C THR A 333 11.84 -21.16 17.68
N ILE A 334 12.33 -20.14 18.38
CA ILE A 334 13.19 -19.10 17.84
C ILE A 334 14.54 -19.18 18.56
N ILE A 335 15.61 -19.21 17.80
CA ILE A 335 16.96 -19.15 18.35
C ILE A 335 17.47 -17.72 18.16
N ILE A 336 17.96 -17.12 19.23
CA ILE A 336 18.59 -15.79 19.23
C ILE A 336 20.07 -16.00 19.49
N THR A 337 20.89 -15.53 18.57
CA THR A 337 22.35 -15.57 18.60
C THR A 337 22.90 -14.25 18.07
N GLY A 338 24.19 -14.05 18.13
CA GLY A 338 24.81 -12.87 17.56
C GLY A 338 26.30 -13.04 17.25
N ASP A 339 26.95 -11.92 16.98
CA ASP A 339 28.40 -11.91 16.81
C ASP A 339 29.13 -12.10 18.16
N SER A 340 30.47 -11.97 18.16
CA SER A 340 31.28 -12.21 19.36
C SER A 340 30.97 -11.30 20.56
N HIS A 341 30.22 -10.21 20.35
CA HIS A 341 29.82 -9.27 21.39
C HIS A 341 28.49 -9.64 22.04
N PHE A 342 27.67 -10.39 21.33
CA PHE A 342 26.35 -10.77 21.81
C PHE A 342 26.43 -11.59 23.10
N ARG A 343 25.54 -11.29 24.03
CA ARG A 343 25.27 -12.05 25.25
C ARG A 343 23.76 -12.18 25.41
N SER A 344 23.31 -13.33 25.81
CA SER A 344 21.89 -13.62 25.96
C SER A 344 21.18 -12.70 26.95
N GLU A 345 21.91 -12.15 27.95
CA GLU A 345 21.41 -11.18 28.92
C GLU A 345 21.03 -9.83 28.28
N GLN A 346 21.48 -9.54 27.06
CA GLN A 346 21.07 -8.35 26.32
C GLN A 346 19.60 -8.44 25.88
N VAL A 347 19.03 -9.63 25.79
CA VAL A 347 17.61 -9.87 25.46
C VAL A 347 16.78 -9.65 26.71
N GLN A 348 16.01 -8.54 26.76
CA GLN A 348 15.19 -8.19 27.91
C GLN A 348 13.78 -8.75 27.80
N GLU A 349 13.23 -8.77 26.59
CA GLU A 349 11.86 -9.22 26.35
C GLU A 349 11.74 -9.79 24.94
N VAL A 350 10.95 -10.84 24.84
CA VAL A 350 10.55 -11.41 23.55
C VAL A 350 9.04 -11.47 23.50
N GLU A 351 8.46 -10.96 22.46
CA GLU A 351 7.02 -10.99 22.22
C GLU A 351 6.72 -11.68 20.90
N SER A 352 5.73 -12.54 20.94
CA SER A 352 5.14 -13.20 19.80
C SER A 352 3.82 -12.52 19.45
N ILE A 353 3.78 -11.80 18.33
CA ILE A 353 2.60 -11.11 17.83
C ILE A 353 1.89 -12.04 16.86
N CYS A 354 0.83 -12.70 17.30
CA CYS A 354 0.06 -13.65 16.51
C CYS A 354 -0.86 -12.96 15.49
N LEU A 355 -0.90 -13.49 14.25
CA LEU A 355 -1.69 -13.00 13.13
C LEU A 355 -3.00 -13.78 12.95
#